data_f1a56cd4462f9efc1413489234561328
#
_entry.id   f1a56cd4462f9efc1413489234561328
#
_cell.length_a   1.000
_cell.length_b   1.000
_cell.length_c   1.000
_cell.angle_alpha   90.00
_cell.angle_beta   90.00
_cell.angle_gamma   90.00
#
_symmetry.space_group_name_H-M   'P 1'
#
loop_
_entity.id
_entity.type
_entity.pdbx_description
1 polymer ?
#
loop_
_entity_poly.entity_id
_entity_poly.type
_entity_poly.pdbx_seq_one_letter_code
_entity_poly.pdbx_strand_id
1 'polypeptide(L)'
;MTIGALGHVAGHVMGPETIAFMGAPPDVVKGARDGTVLYYVMMIAIIGLLSGLAYLSKKQNKNQLTRLFLWVFTCILLLRGLLFILFIPPIINGTLGPDPRKFLFHFFASIFVLTIGMSLVPGLWKSGEN
;
A
#
# COMPACT_ATOMS: atom_id res chain seq x y z
N MET A 1 -8.12 -0.76 -3.75
CA MET A 1 -7.81 0.48 -3.01
C MET A 1 -8.65 0.62 -1.75
N THR A 2 -9.97 0.45 -1.79
CA THR A 2 -10.84 0.49 -0.60
C THR A 2 -10.39 -0.49 0.50
N ILE A 3 -10.01 -1.72 0.12
CA ILE A 3 -9.49 -2.72 1.06
C ILE A 3 -8.18 -2.26 1.71
N GLY A 4 -7.31 -1.56 0.97
CA GLY A 4 -6.09 -0.98 1.53
C GLY A 4 -6.39 0.08 2.59
N ALA A 5 -7.34 0.98 2.33
CA ALA A 5 -7.78 1.97 3.32
C ALA A 5 -8.36 1.29 4.57
N LEU A 6 -9.21 0.27 4.38
CA LEU A 6 -9.75 -0.52 5.49
C LEU A 6 -8.66 -1.24 6.29
N GLY A 7 -7.63 -1.77 5.61
CA GLY A 7 -6.48 -2.38 6.27
C GLY A 7 -5.73 -1.41 7.19
N HIS A 8 -5.54 -0.16 6.75
CA HIS A 8 -4.92 0.88 7.59
C HIS A 8 -5.79 1.25 8.80
N VAL A 9 -7.11 1.36 8.60
CA VAL A 9 -8.05 1.59 9.72
C VAL A 9 -8.00 0.42 10.70
N ALA A 10 -8.08 -0.81 10.21
CA ALA A 10 -8.00 -2.01 11.04
C ALA A 10 -6.68 -2.08 11.82
N GLY A 11 -5.54 -1.84 11.17
CA GLY A 11 -4.24 -1.80 11.81
C GLY A 11 -4.18 -0.78 12.95
N HIS A 12 -4.76 0.40 12.74
CA HIS A 12 -4.84 1.44 13.77
C HIS A 12 -5.71 1.00 14.97
N VAL A 13 -6.89 0.43 14.70
CA VAL A 13 -7.81 -0.05 15.75
C VAL A 13 -7.21 -1.22 16.54
N MET A 14 -6.47 -2.09 15.89
CA MET A 14 -5.80 -3.26 16.51
C MET A 14 -4.55 -2.88 17.30
N GLY A 15 -4.04 -1.66 17.14
CA GLY A 15 -2.99 -1.09 17.97
C GLY A 15 -1.57 -1.17 17.41
N PRO A 16 -0.59 -0.59 18.15
CA PRO A 16 0.79 -0.39 17.69
C PRO A 16 1.51 -1.67 17.29
N GLU A 17 1.25 -2.77 17.97
CA GLU A 17 1.90 -4.07 17.68
C GLU A 17 1.45 -4.62 16.32
N THR A 18 0.20 -4.37 15.93
CA THR A 18 -0.31 -4.77 14.62
C THR A 18 0.34 -3.98 13.50
N ILE A 19 0.48 -2.65 13.66
CA ILE A 19 1.16 -1.83 12.65
C ILE A 19 2.67 -2.15 12.57
N ALA A 20 3.31 -2.51 13.69
CA ALA A 20 4.67 -3.02 13.69
C ALA A 20 4.79 -4.34 12.93
N PHE A 21 3.85 -5.27 13.12
CA PHE A 21 3.75 -6.51 12.37
C PHE A 21 3.55 -6.25 10.87
N MET A 22 2.74 -5.27 10.51
CA MET A 22 2.50 -4.84 9.13
C MET A 22 3.70 -4.12 8.49
N GLY A 23 4.81 -3.97 9.22
CA GLY A 23 6.07 -3.42 8.71
C GLY A 23 6.17 -1.90 8.77
N ALA A 24 5.42 -1.26 9.63
CA ALA A 24 5.59 0.18 9.86
C ALA A 24 6.98 0.47 10.45
N PRO A 25 7.62 1.60 10.07
CA PRO A 25 8.88 2.04 10.67
C PRO A 25 8.75 2.23 12.17
N PRO A 26 9.84 2.02 12.95
CA PRO A 26 9.82 2.15 14.42
C PRO A 26 9.26 3.48 14.93
N ASP A 27 9.55 4.58 14.24
CA ASP A 27 9.06 5.92 14.61
C ASP A 27 7.54 6.05 14.46
N VAL A 28 6.96 5.40 13.44
CA VAL A 28 5.51 5.35 13.23
C VAL A 28 4.85 4.51 14.34
N VAL A 29 5.45 3.36 14.68
CA VAL A 29 4.97 2.50 15.78
C VAL A 29 5.04 3.24 17.12
N LYS A 30 6.13 3.95 17.38
CA LYS A 30 6.28 4.79 18.56
C LYS A 30 5.23 5.90 18.57
N GLY A 31 5.03 6.60 17.46
CA GLY A 31 4.00 7.63 17.32
C GLY A 31 2.60 7.12 17.61
N ALA A 32 2.29 5.88 17.17
CA ALA A 32 1.02 5.23 17.45
C ALA A 32 0.85 4.88 18.94
N ARG A 33 1.92 4.43 19.59
CA ARG A 33 1.94 4.09 21.03
C ARG A 33 1.79 5.33 21.90
N ASP A 34 2.48 6.41 21.53
CA ASP A 34 2.50 7.66 22.27
C ASP A 34 1.31 8.58 21.94
N GLY A 35 0.47 8.20 20.96
CA GLY A 35 -0.68 9.00 20.53
C GLY A 35 -0.31 10.35 19.92
N THR A 36 0.81 10.43 19.20
CA THR A 36 1.31 11.71 18.67
C THR A 36 0.40 12.27 17.57
N VAL A 37 0.21 13.58 17.53
CA VAL A 37 -0.58 14.29 16.51
C VAL A 37 -0.07 13.96 15.10
N LEU A 38 1.27 13.90 14.92
CA LEU A 38 1.89 13.58 13.63
C LEU A 38 1.44 12.21 13.12
N TYR A 39 1.37 11.21 14.01
CA TYR A 39 0.88 9.87 13.64
C TYR A 39 -0.56 9.92 13.11
N TYR A 40 -1.47 10.61 13.80
CA TYR A 40 -2.86 10.72 13.36
C TYR A 40 -3.00 11.48 12.04
N VAL A 41 -2.25 12.55 11.85
CA VAL A 41 -2.22 13.31 10.58
C VAL A 41 -1.76 12.41 9.43
N MET A 42 -0.69 11.63 9.62
CA MET A 42 -0.21 10.68 8.62
C MET A 42 -1.25 9.61 8.29
N MET A 43 -1.92 9.05 9.30
CA MET A 43 -2.95 8.04 9.10
C MET A 43 -4.14 8.59 8.31
N ILE A 44 -4.63 9.77 8.67
CA ILE A 44 -5.73 10.44 7.94
C ILE A 44 -5.32 10.71 6.49
N ALA A 45 -4.08 11.18 6.27
CA ALA A 45 -3.56 11.46 4.93
C ALA A 45 -3.50 10.18 4.06
N ILE A 46 -3.02 9.06 4.61
CA ILE A 46 -2.96 7.77 3.91
C ILE A 46 -4.36 7.26 3.57
N ILE A 47 -5.28 7.26 4.54
CA ILE A 47 -6.67 6.82 4.34
C ILE A 47 -7.35 7.71 3.30
N GLY A 48 -7.20 9.03 3.41
CA GLY A 48 -7.72 10.01 2.45
C GLY A 48 -7.19 9.80 1.04
N LEU A 49 -5.87 9.59 0.91
CA LEU A 49 -5.22 9.31 -0.36
C LEU A 49 -5.77 8.02 -1.00
N LEU A 50 -5.81 6.91 -0.25
CA LEU A 50 -6.30 5.62 -0.76
C LEU A 50 -7.78 5.67 -1.13
N SER A 51 -8.60 6.37 -0.35
CA SER A 51 -10.03 6.57 -0.62
C SER A 51 -10.24 7.45 -1.84
N GLY A 52 -9.49 8.55 -1.96
CA GLY A 52 -9.50 9.44 -3.12
C GLY A 52 -9.10 8.71 -4.40
N LEU A 53 -8.04 7.91 -4.36
CA LEU A 53 -7.62 7.06 -5.48
C LEU A 53 -8.68 6.03 -5.87
N ALA A 54 -9.36 5.42 -4.89
CA ALA A 54 -10.46 4.50 -5.14
C ALA A 54 -11.63 5.19 -5.84
N TYR A 55 -11.95 6.42 -5.45
CA TYR A 55 -12.97 7.24 -6.10
C TYR A 55 -12.57 7.63 -7.52
N LEU A 56 -11.36 8.18 -7.71
CA LEU A 56 -10.87 8.61 -9.01
C LEU A 56 -10.74 7.46 -10.00
N SER A 57 -10.39 6.25 -9.53
CA SER A 57 -10.27 5.08 -10.40
C SER A 57 -11.62 4.65 -11.03
N LYS A 58 -12.74 4.94 -10.33
CA LYS A 58 -14.11 4.62 -10.81
C LYS A 58 -14.69 5.68 -11.75
N LYS A 59 -14.12 6.87 -11.79
CA LYS A 59 -14.63 7.96 -12.62
C LYS A 59 -14.44 7.62 -14.10
N GLN A 60 -15.50 7.71 -14.91
CA GLN A 60 -15.46 7.38 -16.35
C GLN A 60 -14.67 8.43 -17.15
N ASN A 61 -14.97 9.71 -16.94
CA ASN A 61 -14.25 10.82 -17.60
C ASN A 61 -13.11 11.30 -16.72
N LYS A 62 -11.89 10.87 -17.04
CA LYS A 62 -10.68 11.30 -16.34
C LYS A 62 -9.97 12.39 -17.15
N ASN A 63 -9.75 13.53 -16.50
CA ASN A 63 -8.87 14.55 -17.09
C ASN A 63 -7.41 14.04 -17.10
N GLN A 64 -6.58 14.70 -17.90
CA GLN A 64 -5.18 14.31 -18.11
C GLN A 64 -4.39 14.22 -16.80
N LEU A 65 -4.61 15.16 -15.89
CA LEU A 65 -3.95 15.20 -14.58
C LEU A 65 -4.34 13.99 -13.71
N THR A 66 -5.64 13.66 -13.66
CA THR A 66 -6.13 12.48 -12.92
C THR A 66 -5.53 11.18 -13.47
N ARG A 67 -5.40 11.06 -14.80
CA ARG A 67 -4.77 9.91 -15.46
C ARG A 67 -3.30 9.80 -15.09
N LEU A 68 -2.55 10.90 -15.18
CA LEU A 68 -1.14 10.94 -14.80
C LEU A 68 -0.96 10.50 -13.35
N PHE A 69 -1.77 11.03 -12.44
CA PHE A 69 -1.71 10.70 -11.03
C PHE A 69 -2.00 9.21 -10.77
N LEU A 70 -3.01 8.64 -11.42
CA LEU A 70 -3.32 7.22 -11.33
C LEU A 70 -2.21 6.34 -11.92
N TRP A 71 -1.57 6.76 -13.03
CA TRP A 71 -0.43 6.07 -13.61
C TRP A 71 0.76 6.04 -12.67
N VAL A 72 1.15 7.18 -12.10
CA VAL A 72 2.24 7.27 -11.13
C VAL A 72 1.98 6.34 -9.95
N PHE A 73 0.76 6.37 -9.41
CA PHE A 73 0.39 5.50 -8.30
C PHE A 73 0.41 4.02 -8.67
N THR A 74 -0.07 3.66 -9.86
CA THR A 74 -0.02 2.29 -10.39
C THR A 74 1.43 1.81 -10.51
N CYS A 75 2.32 2.64 -11.03
CA CYS A 75 3.75 2.32 -11.11
C CYS A 75 4.37 2.08 -9.74
N ILE A 76 4.02 2.90 -8.73
CA ILE A 76 4.50 2.71 -7.35
C ILE A 76 4.01 1.38 -6.78
N LEU A 77 2.74 1.00 -7.00
CA LEU A 77 2.20 -0.28 -6.54
C LEU A 77 2.91 -1.47 -7.21
N LEU A 78 3.11 -1.40 -8.53
CA LEU A 78 3.80 -2.45 -9.28
C LEU A 78 5.26 -2.59 -8.83
N LEU A 79 5.96 -1.46 -8.70
CA LEU A 79 7.35 -1.44 -8.24
C LEU A 79 7.48 -2.02 -6.82
N ARG A 80 6.60 -1.62 -5.89
CA ARG A 80 6.56 -2.17 -4.54
C ARG A 80 6.33 -3.68 -4.53
N GLY A 81 5.39 -4.16 -5.35
CA GLY A 81 5.10 -5.59 -5.45
C GLY A 81 6.27 -6.39 -6.04
N LEU A 82 6.90 -5.86 -7.09
CA LEU A 82 8.07 -6.49 -7.73
C LEU A 82 9.31 -6.49 -6.84
N LEU A 83 9.61 -5.36 -6.16
CA LEU A 83 10.75 -5.28 -5.26
C LEU A 83 10.70 -6.34 -4.17
N PHE A 84 9.53 -6.67 -3.66
CA PHE A 84 9.41 -7.73 -2.66
C PHE A 84 9.84 -9.09 -3.21
N ILE A 85 9.54 -9.40 -4.48
CA ILE A 85 9.96 -10.66 -5.12
C ILE A 85 11.47 -10.77 -5.17
N LEU A 86 12.18 -9.66 -5.36
CA LEU A 86 13.65 -9.62 -5.37
C LEU A 86 14.27 -9.90 -3.99
N PHE A 87 13.53 -9.66 -2.90
CA PHE A 87 13.98 -9.93 -1.54
C PHE A 87 13.68 -11.37 -1.07
N ILE A 88 12.92 -12.17 -1.84
CA ILE A 88 12.61 -13.56 -1.49
C ILE A 88 13.88 -14.41 -1.35
N PRO A 89 14.85 -14.42 -2.29
CA PRO A 89 16.04 -15.25 -2.19
C PRO A 89 16.89 -14.98 -0.92
N PRO A 90 17.22 -13.72 -0.57
CA PRO A 90 17.93 -13.44 0.68
C PRO A 90 17.21 -13.91 1.96
N ILE A 91 15.88 -13.91 1.94
CA ILE A 91 15.06 -14.36 3.06
C ILE A 91 15.11 -15.87 3.19
N ILE A 92 14.95 -16.60 2.08
CA ILE A 92 15.02 -18.07 2.07
C ILE A 92 16.40 -18.57 2.49
N ASN A 93 17.46 -17.86 2.08
CA ASN A 93 18.85 -18.19 2.41
C ASN A 93 19.25 -17.77 3.84
N GLY A 94 18.35 -17.24 4.65
CA GLY A 94 18.59 -16.86 6.04
C GLY A 94 19.52 -15.66 6.24
N THR A 95 19.89 -14.96 5.17
CA THR A 95 20.77 -13.77 5.24
C THR A 95 20.05 -12.53 5.77
N LEU A 96 18.73 -12.45 5.61
CA LEU A 96 17.86 -11.46 6.25
C LEU A 96 16.97 -12.24 7.21
N GLY A 97 17.39 -12.41 8.46
CA GLY A 97 16.69 -13.20 9.49
C GLY A 97 15.28 -12.72 9.86
N PRO A 98 14.22 -12.99 9.10
CA PRO A 98 12.90 -12.52 9.44
C PRO A 98 12.14 -13.55 10.22
N ASP A 99 11.31 -13.05 11.13
CA ASP A 99 10.19 -13.80 11.65
C ASP A 99 9.37 -14.36 10.45
N PRO A 100 9.21 -15.70 10.34
CA PRO A 100 8.49 -16.34 9.23
C PRO A 100 7.06 -15.81 9.06
N ARG A 101 6.43 -15.35 10.15
CA ARG A 101 5.08 -14.77 10.13
C ARG A 101 5.04 -13.43 9.41
N LYS A 102 6.06 -12.59 9.65
CA LYS A 102 6.20 -11.30 8.94
C LYS A 102 6.46 -11.53 7.46
N PHE A 103 7.28 -12.53 7.13
CA PHE A 103 7.53 -12.90 5.74
C PHE A 103 6.24 -13.26 5.00
N LEU A 104 5.44 -14.18 5.55
CA LEU A 104 4.17 -14.59 4.95
C LEU A 104 3.21 -13.40 4.76
N PHE A 105 3.10 -12.53 5.78
CA PHE A 105 2.27 -11.34 5.67
C PHE A 105 2.72 -10.43 4.52
N HIS A 106 4.01 -10.10 4.43
CA HIS A 106 4.54 -9.25 3.37
C HIS A 106 4.43 -9.89 1.99
N PHE A 107 4.57 -11.22 1.90
CA PHE A 107 4.38 -11.98 0.67
C PHE A 107 2.94 -11.82 0.14
N PHE A 108 1.94 -12.13 0.96
CA PHE A 108 0.54 -11.98 0.57
C PHE A 108 0.16 -10.52 0.30
N ALA A 109 0.62 -9.59 1.12
CA ALA A 109 0.40 -8.16 0.92
C ALA A 109 0.98 -7.68 -0.43
N SER A 110 2.15 -8.17 -0.82
CA SER A 110 2.81 -7.81 -2.09
C SER A 110 2.07 -8.40 -3.30
N ILE A 111 1.62 -9.64 -3.24
CA ILE A 111 0.76 -10.24 -4.28
C ILE A 111 -0.52 -9.43 -4.43
N PHE A 112 -1.15 -9.05 -3.32
CA PHE A 112 -2.37 -8.26 -3.32
C PHE A 112 -2.16 -6.88 -3.95
N VAL A 113 -1.09 -6.18 -3.56
CA VAL A 113 -0.71 -4.88 -4.13
C VAL A 113 -0.43 -4.97 -5.62
N LEU A 114 0.27 -6.04 -6.06
CA LEU A 114 0.59 -6.31 -7.46
C LEU A 114 -0.70 -6.55 -8.27
N THR A 115 -1.62 -7.35 -7.75
CA THR A 115 -2.92 -7.61 -8.38
C THR A 115 -3.73 -6.32 -8.56
N ILE A 116 -3.76 -5.45 -7.54
CA ILE A 116 -4.41 -4.14 -7.65
C ILE A 116 -3.74 -3.29 -8.74
N GLY A 117 -2.41 -3.20 -8.73
CA GLY A 117 -1.65 -2.45 -9.74
C GLY A 117 -1.97 -2.95 -11.16
N MET A 118 -1.90 -4.26 -11.39
CA MET A 118 -2.21 -4.86 -12.69
C MET A 118 -3.66 -4.62 -13.13
N SER A 119 -4.62 -4.65 -12.22
CA SER A 119 -6.04 -4.41 -12.54
C SER A 119 -6.35 -2.98 -12.97
N LEU A 120 -5.49 -2.01 -12.60
CA LEU A 120 -5.66 -0.60 -12.99
C LEU A 120 -5.15 -0.32 -14.42
N VAL A 121 -4.16 -1.07 -14.89
CA VAL A 121 -3.50 -0.85 -16.19
C VAL A 121 -4.51 -0.85 -17.37
N PRO A 122 -5.40 -1.84 -17.55
CA PRO A 122 -6.33 -1.86 -18.68
C PRO A 122 -7.28 -0.67 -18.69
N GLY A 123 -7.77 -0.25 -17.50
CA GLY A 123 -8.67 0.89 -17.38
C GLY A 123 -7.99 2.23 -17.72
N LEU A 124 -6.71 2.35 -17.41
CA LEU A 124 -5.92 3.55 -17.75
C LEU A 124 -5.52 3.58 -19.22
N TRP A 125 -5.25 2.42 -19.81
CA TRP A 125 -4.91 2.31 -21.22
C TRP A 125 -6.09 2.73 -22.10
N LYS A 126 -7.26 2.11 -21.92
CA LYS A 126 -8.48 2.41 -22.68
C LYS A 126 -8.94 3.87 -22.57
N SER A 127 -8.71 4.53 -21.44
CA SER A 127 -9.07 5.94 -21.29
C SER A 127 -8.12 6.91 -22.00
N GLY A 128 -7.11 6.40 -22.71
CA GLY A 128 -6.14 7.18 -23.50
C GLY A 128 -6.46 7.29 -24.99
N GLU A 129 -7.38 6.48 -25.47
CA GLU A 129 -7.71 6.38 -26.88
C GLU A 129 -8.91 7.27 -27.28
N ASN A 130 -9.49 7.99 -26.32
CA ASN A 130 -10.56 8.96 -26.53
C ASN A 130 -10.03 10.37 -26.21
#